data_197aaa4bd83bde240b3d4d737eb852f0
#
_entry.id   197aaa4bd83bde240b3d4d737eb852f0
#
_cell.length_a   1.000
_cell.length_b   1.000
_cell.length_c   1.000
_cell.angle_alpha   90.00
_cell.angle_beta   90.00
_cell.angle_gamma   90.00
#
_symmetry.space_group_name_H-M   'P 1'
#
loop_
_entity.id
_entity.type
_entity.pdbx_description
1 polymer ?
#
loop_
_entity_poly.entity_id
_entity_poly.type
_entity_poly.pdbx_seq_one_letter_code
_entity_poly.pdbx_strand_id
1 'polypeptide(L)'
;VLEDNPDLGDSLVRLVDKYSDELSKWLNDLLPNTALLIKTVSLSVIGVLGFLWDFIIGFVISIYVLASKEKFAAQAKKIAYALFEQDTANIVIRNFRFTHKTFIGFLGGKIVDSIIIGILCFIGTSFMHTPYAALVSVIVGVTNIIPFFGPYLGAIPSTILIFIVDPVHPLNCVYFVIFILALQQFDGN
;
A
#
# COMPACT_ATOMS: atom_id res chain seq x y z
N VAL A 1 42.07 50.93 4.94
CA VAL A 1 42.30 49.67 5.70
C VAL A 1 42.54 48.49 4.76
N LEU A 2 41.91 48.42 3.56
CA LEU A 2 42.17 47.37 2.56
C LEU A 2 43.38 47.69 1.68
N GLU A 3 43.74 48.94 1.52
CA GLU A 3 44.93 49.38 0.74
C GLU A 3 46.25 49.15 1.49
N ASP A 4 46.25 49.03 2.82
CA ASP A 4 47.42 48.84 3.64
C ASP A 4 47.86 47.38 3.84
N ASN A 5 47.04 46.41 3.33
CA ASN A 5 47.34 44.98 3.54
C ASN A 5 46.88 44.15 2.32
N PRO A 6 47.73 44.08 1.26
CA PRO A 6 47.38 43.37 0.02
C PRO A 6 47.16 41.86 0.25
N ASP A 7 47.82 41.25 1.22
CA ASP A 7 47.63 39.84 1.59
C ASP A 7 46.22 39.51 2.15
N LEU A 8 45.61 40.46 2.81
CA LEU A 8 44.23 40.31 3.31
C LEU A 8 43.21 40.44 2.18
N GLY A 9 43.45 41.34 1.22
CA GLY A 9 42.61 41.50 0.03
C GLY A 9 42.58 40.22 -0.81
N ASP A 10 43.77 39.67 -1.12
CA ASP A 10 43.91 38.41 -1.86
C ASP A 10 43.28 37.20 -1.12
N SER A 11 43.44 37.17 0.18
CA SER A 11 42.82 36.11 1.01
C SER A 11 41.30 36.17 1.01
N LEU A 12 40.73 37.37 1.05
CA LEU A 12 39.26 37.55 0.98
C LEU A 12 38.72 37.20 -0.39
N VAL A 13 39.42 37.61 -1.48
CA VAL A 13 39.02 37.25 -2.84
C VAL A 13 39.03 35.74 -3.03
N ARG A 14 40.08 35.05 -2.59
CA ARG A 14 40.16 33.58 -2.64
C ARG A 14 39.08 32.87 -1.83
N LEU A 15 38.71 33.42 -0.69
CA LEU A 15 37.60 32.89 0.12
C LEU A 15 36.27 33.08 -0.60
N VAL A 16 36.01 34.25 -1.16
CA VAL A 16 34.76 34.53 -1.91
C VAL A 16 34.67 33.63 -3.13
N ASP A 17 35.74 33.48 -3.90
CA ASP A 17 35.79 32.61 -5.07
C ASP A 17 35.56 31.15 -4.67
N LYS A 18 36.20 30.67 -3.62
CA LYS A 18 36.03 29.31 -3.12
C LYS A 18 34.58 29.03 -2.71
N TYR A 19 33.97 29.93 -1.94
CA TYR A 19 32.57 29.73 -1.50
C TYR A 19 31.57 29.92 -2.63
N SER A 20 31.84 30.79 -3.60
CA SER A 20 31.01 30.95 -4.79
C SER A 20 31.05 29.70 -5.69
N ASP A 21 32.22 29.08 -5.84
CA ASP A 21 32.37 27.82 -6.58
C ASP A 21 31.72 26.63 -5.89
N GLU A 22 31.84 26.52 -4.56
CA GLU A 22 31.16 25.50 -3.79
C GLU A 22 29.65 25.69 -3.82
N LEU A 23 29.17 26.91 -3.70
CA LEU A 23 27.72 27.22 -3.79
C LEU A 23 27.17 26.92 -5.20
N SER A 24 27.94 27.26 -6.24
CA SER A 24 27.58 26.98 -7.63
C SER A 24 27.51 25.48 -7.91
N LYS A 25 28.46 24.71 -7.40
CA LYS A 25 28.44 23.22 -7.47
C LYS A 25 27.23 22.66 -6.74
N TRP A 26 26.99 23.09 -5.52
CA TRP A 26 25.84 22.64 -4.72
C TRP A 26 24.50 22.97 -5.41
N LEU A 27 24.35 24.16 -5.98
CA LEU A 27 23.19 24.56 -6.76
C LEU A 27 23.03 23.71 -8.04
N ASN A 28 24.12 23.45 -8.76
CA ASN A 28 24.11 22.60 -9.96
C ASN A 28 23.79 21.13 -9.65
N ASP A 29 24.18 20.64 -8.49
CA ASP A 29 23.83 19.29 -8.02
C ASP A 29 22.36 19.19 -7.60
N LEU A 30 21.77 20.26 -7.08
CA LEU A 30 20.37 20.30 -6.69
C LEU A 30 19.41 20.45 -7.88
N LEU A 31 19.77 21.24 -8.88
CA LEU A 31 18.89 21.55 -10.02
C LEU A 31 18.46 20.32 -10.83
N PRO A 32 19.35 19.40 -11.22
CA PRO A 32 18.94 18.19 -11.95
C PRO A 32 18.10 17.25 -11.08
N ASN A 33 18.38 17.18 -9.78
CA ASN A 33 17.59 16.37 -8.85
C ASN A 33 16.18 16.93 -8.64
N THR A 34 16.01 18.26 -8.59
CA THR A 34 14.70 18.88 -8.48
C THR A 34 13.85 18.67 -9.74
N ALA A 35 14.44 18.75 -10.92
CA ALA A 35 13.76 18.48 -12.19
C ALA A 35 13.31 17.01 -12.28
N LEU A 36 14.16 16.06 -11.85
CA LEU A 36 13.83 14.65 -11.75
C LEU A 36 12.72 14.40 -10.72
N LEU A 37 12.79 15.05 -9.56
CA LEU A 37 11.75 14.95 -8.52
C LEU A 37 10.40 15.46 -9.03
N ILE A 38 10.38 16.64 -9.67
CA ILE A 38 9.16 17.20 -10.26
C ILE A 38 8.58 16.26 -11.32
N LYS A 39 9.42 15.72 -12.21
CA LYS A 39 8.99 14.74 -13.21
C LYS A 39 8.43 13.48 -12.56
N THR A 40 9.12 12.92 -11.56
CA THR A 40 8.69 11.70 -10.86
C THR A 40 7.38 11.93 -10.12
N VAL A 41 7.24 13.03 -9.39
CA VAL A 41 5.99 13.39 -8.70
C VAL A 41 4.85 13.60 -9.69
N SER A 42 5.09 14.30 -10.80
CA SER A 42 4.06 14.52 -11.84
C SER A 42 3.59 13.20 -12.46
N LEU A 43 4.53 12.29 -12.79
CA LEU A 43 4.18 10.97 -13.31
C LEU A 43 3.42 10.12 -12.27
N SER A 44 3.78 10.23 -11.00
CA SER A 44 3.08 9.54 -9.92
C SER A 44 1.66 10.05 -9.73
N VAL A 45 1.44 11.37 -9.81
CA VAL A 45 0.11 11.98 -9.76
C VAL A 45 -0.76 11.53 -10.93
N ILE A 46 -0.21 11.54 -12.15
CA ILE A 46 -0.91 11.04 -13.34
C ILE A 46 -1.26 9.55 -13.18
N GLY A 47 -0.33 8.74 -12.64
CA GLY A 47 -0.57 7.32 -12.34
C GLY A 47 -1.70 7.11 -11.33
N VAL A 48 -1.75 7.90 -10.26
CA VAL A 48 -2.84 7.85 -9.27
C VAL A 48 -4.18 8.26 -9.89
N LEU A 49 -4.21 9.30 -10.71
CA LEU A 49 -5.42 9.73 -11.42
C LEU A 49 -5.90 8.64 -12.39
N GLY A 50 -4.99 8.00 -13.14
CA GLY A 50 -5.29 6.85 -13.98
C GLY A 50 -5.88 5.70 -13.19
N PHE A 51 -5.24 5.31 -12.09
CA PHE A 51 -5.77 4.27 -11.19
C PHE A 51 -7.17 4.60 -10.64
N LEU A 52 -7.41 5.84 -10.22
CA LEU A 52 -8.73 6.26 -9.75
C LEU A 52 -9.79 6.19 -10.85
N TRP A 53 -9.43 6.56 -12.07
CA TRP A 53 -10.32 6.45 -13.23
C TRP A 53 -10.67 5.00 -13.54
N ASP A 54 -9.68 4.12 -13.60
CA ASP A 54 -9.88 2.68 -13.82
C ASP A 54 -10.69 2.05 -12.68
N PHE A 55 -10.46 2.48 -11.44
CA PHE A 55 -11.24 2.04 -10.29
C PHE A 55 -12.72 2.44 -10.41
N ILE A 56 -13.01 3.69 -10.80
CA ILE A 56 -14.39 4.16 -10.99
C ILE A 56 -15.08 3.36 -12.11
N ILE A 57 -14.42 3.17 -13.25
CA ILE A 57 -14.95 2.36 -14.36
C ILE A 57 -15.20 0.93 -13.89
N GLY A 58 -14.23 0.31 -13.24
CA GLY A 58 -14.36 -1.04 -12.69
C GLY A 58 -15.49 -1.17 -11.68
N PHE A 59 -15.68 -0.16 -10.84
CA PHE A 59 -16.77 -0.11 -9.87
C PHE A 59 -18.15 -0.04 -10.54
N VAL A 60 -18.32 0.83 -11.55
CA VAL A 60 -19.55 0.93 -12.34
C VAL A 60 -19.85 -0.39 -13.06
N ILE A 61 -18.85 -0.99 -13.70
CA ILE A 61 -19.00 -2.31 -14.35
C ILE A 61 -19.39 -3.37 -13.32
N SER A 62 -18.77 -3.37 -12.15
CA SER A 62 -19.09 -4.32 -11.06
C SER A 62 -20.55 -4.21 -10.63
N ILE A 63 -21.07 -2.99 -10.45
CA ILE A 63 -22.48 -2.77 -10.12
C ILE A 63 -23.39 -3.32 -11.23
N TYR A 64 -23.05 -3.04 -12.50
CA TYR A 64 -23.84 -3.53 -13.64
C TYR A 64 -23.86 -5.06 -13.72
N VAL A 65 -22.70 -5.69 -13.58
CA VAL A 65 -22.57 -7.17 -13.57
C VAL A 65 -23.35 -7.76 -12.39
N LEU A 66 -23.25 -7.16 -11.21
CA LEU A 66 -23.97 -7.62 -10.01
C LEU A 66 -25.50 -7.47 -10.16
N ALA A 67 -25.97 -6.38 -10.73
CA ALA A 67 -27.37 -6.16 -11.02
C ALA A 67 -27.91 -7.16 -12.07
N SER A 68 -27.06 -7.59 -13.01
CA SER A 68 -27.42 -8.51 -14.10
C SER A 68 -26.98 -9.95 -13.84
N LYS A 69 -26.53 -10.30 -12.62
CA LYS A 69 -25.96 -11.62 -12.27
C LYS A 69 -26.84 -12.82 -12.68
N GLU A 70 -28.15 -12.69 -12.56
CA GLU A 70 -29.09 -13.77 -12.90
C GLU A 70 -29.13 -14.03 -14.40
N LYS A 71 -29.11 -12.97 -15.22
CA LYS A 71 -29.04 -13.07 -16.68
C LYS A 71 -27.75 -13.74 -17.13
N PHE A 72 -26.61 -13.31 -16.59
CA PHE A 72 -25.32 -13.92 -16.90
C PHE A 72 -25.24 -15.39 -16.47
N ALA A 73 -25.75 -15.71 -15.27
CA ALA A 73 -25.81 -17.10 -14.80
C ALA A 73 -26.71 -17.99 -15.67
N ALA A 74 -27.84 -17.45 -16.16
CA ALA A 74 -28.72 -18.17 -17.06
C ALA A 74 -28.08 -18.41 -18.46
N GLN A 75 -27.38 -17.40 -18.98
CA GLN A 75 -26.62 -17.52 -20.24
C GLN A 75 -25.48 -18.54 -20.12
N ALA A 76 -24.71 -18.50 -19.03
CA ALA A 76 -23.63 -19.46 -18.77
C ALA A 76 -24.16 -20.90 -18.71
N LYS A 77 -25.32 -21.13 -18.07
CA LYS A 77 -25.97 -22.45 -18.08
C LYS A 77 -26.38 -22.87 -19.46
N LYS A 78 -26.98 -21.99 -20.30
CA LYS A 78 -27.34 -22.31 -21.67
C LYS A 78 -26.12 -22.72 -22.50
N ILE A 79 -25.01 -22.03 -22.33
CA ILE A 79 -23.73 -22.37 -22.97
C ILE A 79 -23.25 -23.75 -22.53
N ALA A 80 -23.29 -24.03 -21.23
CA ALA A 80 -22.88 -25.34 -20.71
C ALA A 80 -23.72 -26.49 -21.32
N TYR A 81 -25.05 -26.33 -21.41
CA TYR A 81 -25.91 -27.34 -22.04
C TYR A 81 -25.78 -27.42 -23.57
N ALA A 82 -25.26 -26.37 -24.20
CA ALA A 82 -24.99 -26.39 -25.65
C ALA A 82 -23.66 -27.09 -26.00
N LEU A 83 -22.67 -27.00 -25.08
CA LEU A 83 -21.33 -27.54 -25.32
C LEU A 83 -21.13 -28.96 -24.79
N PHE A 84 -21.88 -29.38 -23.77
CA PHE A 84 -21.70 -30.64 -23.07
C PHE A 84 -23.01 -31.46 -23.13
N GLU A 85 -22.86 -32.79 -23.08
CA GLU A 85 -23.99 -33.67 -22.83
C GLU A 85 -24.67 -33.36 -21.51
N GLN A 86 -25.97 -33.64 -21.41
CA GLN A 86 -26.82 -33.21 -20.30
C GLN A 86 -26.27 -33.61 -18.91
N ASP A 87 -25.72 -34.83 -18.78
CA ASP A 87 -25.18 -35.31 -17.52
C ASP A 87 -23.89 -34.56 -17.15
N THR A 88 -23.01 -34.36 -18.12
CA THR A 88 -21.75 -33.60 -17.93
C THR A 88 -22.04 -32.14 -17.60
N ALA A 89 -22.97 -31.51 -18.30
CA ALA A 89 -23.41 -30.13 -18.02
C ALA A 89 -23.93 -29.98 -16.59
N ASN A 90 -24.74 -30.93 -16.12
CA ASN A 90 -25.25 -30.94 -14.75
C ASN A 90 -24.15 -31.05 -13.70
N ILE A 91 -23.12 -31.90 -13.95
CA ILE A 91 -21.96 -32.03 -13.06
C ILE A 91 -21.17 -30.70 -13.02
N VAL A 92 -20.89 -30.12 -14.17
CA VAL A 92 -20.17 -28.84 -14.28
C VAL A 92 -20.92 -27.76 -13.53
N ILE A 93 -22.21 -27.56 -13.75
CA ILE A 93 -23.02 -26.54 -13.08
C ILE A 93 -23.06 -26.75 -11.56
N ARG A 94 -23.16 -28.00 -11.11
CA ARG A 94 -23.14 -28.36 -9.70
C ARG A 94 -21.82 -28.01 -9.05
N ASN A 95 -20.70 -28.35 -9.71
CA ASN A 95 -19.37 -28.03 -9.22
C ASN A 95 -19.12 -26.52 -9.15
N PHE A 96 -19.52 -25.78 -10.17
CA PHE A 96 -19.46 -24.31 -10.14
C PHE A 96 -20.25 -23.72 -8.99
N ARG A 97 -21.46 -24.20 -8.73
CA ARG A 97 -22.28 -23.74 -7.61
C ARG A 97 -21.65 -24.07 -6.26
N PHE A 98 -21.08 -25.25 -6.12
CA PHE A 98 -20.37 -25.66 -4.92
C PHE A 98 -19.14 -24.76 -4.67
N THR A 99 -18.30 -24.58 -5.70
CA THR A 99 -17.12 -23.72 -5.64
C THR A 99 -17.50 -22.28 -5.29
N HIS A 100 -18.53 -21.74 -5.92
CA HIS A 100 -19.02 -20.39 -5.63
C HIS A 100 -19.46 -20.24 -4.16
N LYS A 101 -20.25 -21.18 -3.64
CA LYS A 101 -20.70 -21.17 -2.26
C LYS A 101 -19.53 -21.24 -1.26
N THR A 102 -18.59 -22.13 -1.52
CA THR A 102 -17.39 -22.29 -0.69
C THR A 102 -16.53 -21.04 -0.72
N PHE A 103 -16.30 -20.47 -1.91
CA PHE A 103 -15.49 -19.28 -2.09
C PHE A 103 -16.09 -18.05 -1.40
N ILE A 104 -17.39 -17.83 -1.53
CA ILE A 104 -18.09 -16.71 -0.84
C ILE A 104 -18.06 -16.91 0.66
N GLY A 105 -18.25 -18.13 1.15
CA GLY A 105 -18.15 -18.43 2.57
C GLY A 105 -16.76 -18.14 3.13
N PHE A 106 -15.74 -18.56 2.42
CA PHE A 106 -14.34 -18.28 2.77
C PHE A 106 -14.02 -16.77 2.76
N LEU A 107 -14.38 -16.09 1.68
CA LEU A 107 -14.13 -14.66 1.54
C LEU A 107 -14.87 -13.84 2.60
N GLY A 108 -16.15 -14.19 2.86
CA GLY A 108 -16.93 -13.57 3.92
C GLY A 108 -16.30 -13.77 5.30
N GLY A 109 -15.84 -14.99 5.59
CA GLY A 109 -15.10 -15.30 6.82
C GLY A 109 -13.84 -14.44 6.95
N LYS A 110 -13.04 -14.35 5.87
CA LYS A 110 -11.80 -13.53 5.88
C LYS A 110 -12.07 -12.02 6.04
N ILE A 111 -13.15 -11.49 5.52
CA ILE A 111 -13.53 -10.08 5.76
C ILE A 111 -13.84 -9.85 7.25
N VAL A 112 -14.62 -10.72 7.87
CA VAL A 112 -14.94 -10.61 9.30
C VAL A 112 -13.67 -10.74 10.14
N ASP A 113 -12.85 -11.71 9.85
CA ASP A 113 -11.55 -11.94 10.48
C ASP A 113 -10.63 -10.71 10.37
N SER A 114 -10.51 -10.12 9.18
CA SER A 114 -9.73 -8.90 8.93
C SER A 114 -10.21 -7.69 9.74
N ILE A 115 -11.52 -7.57 9.94
CA ILE A 115 -12.08 -6.51 10.80
C ILE A 115 -11.67 -6.76 12.26
N ILE A 116 -11.75 -8.00 12.73
CA ILE A 116 -11.35 -8.37 14.10
C ILE A 116 -9.85 -8.09 14.30
N ILE A 117 -9.00 -8.53 13.38
CA ILE A 117 -7.55 -8.29 13.42
C ILE A 117 -7.24 -6.79 13.38
N GLY A 118 -7.93 -6.01 12.53
CA GLY A 118 -7.80 -4.56 12.50
C GLY A 118 -8.12 -3.89 13.84
N ILE A 119 -9.21 -4.32 14.51
CA ILE A 119 -9.61 -3.81 15.83
C ILE A 119 -8.57 -4.20 16.89
N LEU A 120 -8.14 -5.46 16.92
CA LEU A 120 -7.12 -5.93 17.86
C LEU A 120 -5.78 -5.20 17.64
N CYS A 121 -5.40 -4.99 16.38
CA CYS A 121 -4.24 -4.22 16.02
C CYS A 121 -4.35 -2.77 16.53
N PHE A 122 -5.51 -2.13 16.37
CA PHE A 122 -5.75 -0.77 16.88
C PHE A 122 -5.63 -0.69 18.40
N ILE A 123 -6.22 -1.63 19.12
CA ILE A 123 -6.14 -1.69 20.57
C ILE A 123 -4.67 -1.85 20.99
N GLY A 124 -3.94 -2.83 20.43
CA GLY A 124 -2.56 -3.12 20.78
C GLY A 124 -1.60 -1.95 20.46
N THR A 125 -1.69 -1.38 19.26
CA THR A 125 -0.85 -0.24 18.85
C THR A 125 -1.17 1.02 19.66
N SER A 126 -2.42 1.22 20.08
CA SER A 126 -2.81 2.31 20.96
C SER A 126 -2.23 2.15 22.36
N PHE A 127 -2.24 0.94 22.94
CA PHE A 127 -1.57 0.66 24.22
C PHE A 127 -0.06 0.86 24.17
N MET A 128 0.56 0.53 23.02
CA MET A 128 1.99 0.72 22.80
C MET A 128 2.36 2.18 22.49
N HIS A 129 1.39 3.10 22.46
CA HIS A 129 1.58 4.50 22.06
C HIS A 129 2.28 4.64 20.69
N THR A 130 2.01 3.70 19.78
CA THR A 130 2.59 3.70 18.45
C THR A 130 2.07 4.91 17.66
N PRO A 131 2.96 5.67 16.97
CA PRO A 131 2.53 6.79 16.14
C PRO A 131 1.59 6.29 15.03
N TYR A 132 0.53 7.08 14.78
CA TYR A 132 -0.50 6.76 13.76
C TYR A 132 -1.17 5.39 13.94
N ALA A 133 -1.44 4.96 15.18
CA ALA A 133 -2.05 3.67 15.50
C ALA A 133 -3.28 3.33 14.65
N ALA A 134 -4.17 4.30 14.40
CA ALA A 134 -5.35 4.10 13.57
C ALA A 134 -5.00 3.77 12.11
N LEU A 135 -4.05 4.51 11.51
CA LEU A 135 -3.61 4.27 10.13
C LEU A 135 -2.94 2.91 9.98
N VAL A 136 -2.03 2.58 10.89
CA VAL A 136 -1.33 1.29 10.95
C VAL A 136 -2.34 0.15 11.03
N SER A 137 -3.33 0.26 11.90
CA SER A 137 -4.35 -0.78 12.11
C SER A 137 -5.27 -0.96 10.93
N VAL A 138 -5.62 0.13 10.23
CA VAL A 138 -6.39 0.05 8.97
C VAL A 138 -5.56 -0.63 7.88
N ILE A 139 -4.28 -0.30 7.74
CA ILE A 139 -3.41 -0.95 6.76
C ILE A 139 -3.33 -2.45 7.05
N VAL A 140 -3.02 -2.84 8.29
CA VAL A 140 -2.93 -4.26 8.70
C VAL A 140 -4.26 -4.97 8.50
N GLY A 141 -5.38 -4.39 8.94
CA GLY A 141 -6.70 -4.98 8.78
C GLY A 141 -7.09 -5.18 7.32
N VAL A 142 -6.92 -4.16 6.47
CA VAL A 142 -7.26 -4.26 5.05
C VAL A 142 -6.38 -5.28 4.32
N THR A 143 -5.09 -5.29 4.58
CA THR A 143 -4.18 -6.26 3.95
C THR A 143 -4.44 -7.69 4.41
N ASN A 144 -4.94 -7.90 5.64
CA ASN A 144 -5.26 -9.22 6.19
C ASN A 144 -6.38 -9.96 5.42
N ILE A 145 -7.14 -9.28 4.57
CA ILE A 145 -8.08 -9.92 3.64
C ILE A 145 -7.36 -10.89 2.71
N ILE A 146 -6.08 -10.63 2.39
CA ILE A 146 -5.26 -11.48 1.53
C ILE A 146 -4.67 -12.61 2.38
N PRO A 147 -5.10 -13.87 2.18
CA PRO A 147 -4.61 -15.00 2.98
C PRO A 147 -3.09 -15.15 2.85
N PHE A 148 -2.42 -15.47 3.93
CA PHE A 148 -0.97 -15.70 4.07
C PHE A 148 -0.11 -14.44 3.87
N PHE A 149 -0.36 -13.63 2.85
CA PHE A 149 0.45 -12.45 2.52
C PHE A 149 -0.01 -11.19 3.25
N GLY A 150 -1.28 -11.13 3.65
CA GLY A 150 -1.89 -9.95 4.25
C GLY A 150 -1.11 -9.37 5.43
N PRO A 151 -0.77 -10.14 6.44
CA PRO A 151 -0.03 -9.65 7.60
C PRO A 151 1.33 -9.05 7.24
N TYR A 152 2.06 -9.67 6.30
CA TYR A 152 3.36 -9.15 5.85
C TYR A 152 3.23 -7.87 5.02
N LEU A 153 2.22 -7.84 4.12
CA LEU A 153 1.93 -6.65 3.31
C LEU A 153 1.49 -5.46 4.17
N GLY A 154 0.87 -5.72 5.32
CA GLY A 154 0.51 -4.69 6.29
C GLY A 154 1.66 -4.31 7.21
N ALA A 155 2.42 -5.29 7.71
CA ALA A 155 3.50 -5.07 8.66
C ALA A 155 4.66 -4.27 8.06
N ILE A 156 5.07 -4.56 6.83
CA ILE A 156 6.22 -3.90 6.18
C ILE A 156 6.01 -2.39 6.06
N PRO A 157 4.97 -1.88 5.37
CA PRO A 157 4.76 -0.44 5.25
C PRO A 157 4.48 0.23 6.59
N SER A 158 3.80 -0.46 7.51
CA SER A 158 3.53 0.06 8.86
C SER A 158 4.80 0.22 9.68
N THR A 159 5.71 -0.76 9.63
CA THR A 159 7.01 -0.66 10.31
C THR A 159 7.86 0.48 9.75
N ILE A 160 7.88 0.64 8.42
CA ILE A 160 8.58 1.75 7.75
C ILE A 160 7.98 3.09 8.20
N LEU A 161 6.65 3.20 8.25
CA LEU A 161 5.96 4.40 8.70
C LEU A 161 6.36 4.77 10.16
N ILE A 162 6.32 3.78 11.07
CA ILE A 162 6.69 3.97 12.47
C ILE A 162 8.15 4.45 12.58
N PHE A 163 9.06 3.84 11.83
CA PHE A 163 10.47 4.21 11.82
C PHE A 163 10.73 5.64 11.30
N ILE A 164 10.01 6.05 10.24
CA ILE A 164 10.15 7.41 9.68
C ILE A 164 9.62 8.46 10.66
N VAL A 165 8.55 8.17 11.37
CA VAL A 165 7.89 9.13 12.27
C VAL A 165 8.62 9.25 13.60
N ASP A 166 9.15 8.14 14.13
CA ASP A 166 9.87 8.11 15.41
C ASP A 166 11.24 7.41 15.27
N PRO A 167 12.20 8.03 14.59
CA PRO A 167 13.53 7.45 14.38
C PRO A 167 14.38 7.43 15.68
N VAL A 168 13.96 8.19 16.70
CA VAL A 168 14.68 8.28 18.00
C VAL A 168 14.47 7.03 18.86
N HIS A 169 13.31 6.38 18.69
CA HIS A 169 12.95 5.18 19.44
C HIS A 169 12.81 3.95 18.54
N PRO A 170 13.89 3.41 17.94
CA PRO A 170 13.84 2.29 17.02
C PRO A 170 13.26 1.01 17.65
N LEU A 171 13.28 0.90 18.97
CA LEU A 171 12.67 -0.21 19.72
C LEU A 171 11.14 -0.29 19.51
N ASN A 172 10.46 0.82 19.22
CA ASN A 172 9.03 0.81 18.90
C ASN A 172 8.73 -0.03 17.66
N CYS A 173 9.61 -0.01 16.66
CA CYS A 173 9.48 -0.87 15.47
C CYS A 173 9.62 -2.34 15.85
N VAL A 174 10.56 -2.68 16.73
CA VAL A 174 10.78 -4.07 17.18
C VAL A 174 9.56 -4.57 17.96
N TYR A 175 9.06 -3.78 18.89
CA TYR A 175 7.84 -4.13 19.63
C TYR A 175 6.64 -4.29 18.72
N PHE A 176 6.47 -3.42 17.74
CA PHE A 176 5.40 -3.53 16.75
C PHE A 176 5.51 -4.83 15.94
N VAL A 177 6.70 -5.17 15.44
CA VAL A 177 6.91 -6.41 14.67
C VAL A 177 6.61 -7.63 15.53
N ILE A 178 7.08 -7.69 16.76
CA ILE A 178 6.80 -8.79 17.70
C ILE A 178 5.30 -8.89 17.96
N PHE A 179 4.63 -7.75 18.17
CA PHE A 179 3.18 -7.69 18.36
C PHE A 179 2.42 -8.22 17.15
N ILE A 180 2.79 -7.81 15.93
CA ILE A 180 2.16 -8.33 14.69
C ILE A 180 2.37 -9.82 14.54
N LEU A 181 3.58 -10.34 14.84
CA LEU A 181 3.84 -11.79 14.79
C LEU A 181 2.99 -12.56 15.82
N ALA A 182 2.80 -12.01 17.02
CA ALA A 182 1.92 -12.58 18.02
C ALA A 182 0.45 -12.55 17.59
N LEU A 183 0.01 -11.43 17.01
CA LEU A 183 -1.34 -11.27 16.47
C LEU A 183 -1.60 -12.26 15.32
N GLN A 184 -0.61 -12.48 14.45
CA GLN A 184 -0.68 -13.44 13.37
C GLN A 184 -0.73 -14.89 13.86
N GLN A 185 -0.01 -15.20 14.93
CA GLN A 185 -0.10 -16.52 15.54
C GLN A 185 -1.51 -16.80 16.09
N PHE A 186 -2.19 -15.75 16.55
CA PHE A 186 -3.58 -15.83 16.98
C PHE A 186 -4.56 -16.00 15.80
N ASP A 187 -4.31 -15.31 14.67
CA ASP A 187 -5.11 -15.41 13.44
C ASP A 187 -4.99 -16.78 12.78
N GLY A 188 -3.84 -17.44 12.89
CA GLY A 188 -3.54 -18.73 12.23
C GLY A 188 -3.99 -19.99 13.00
N ASN A 189 -4.50 -19.86 14.23
CA ASN A 189 -5.01 -20.96 15.03
C ASN A 189 -6.53 -21.00 15.04
#